data_c5bd30bbb021ab8e3521798c1350d1a9
#
_entry.id   c5bd30bbb021ab8e3521798c1350d1a9
#
_cell.length_a   1.000
_cell.length_b   1.000
_cell.length_c   1.000
_cell.angle_alpha   90.00
_cell.angle_beta   90.00
_cell.angle_gamma   90.00
#
_symmetry.space_group_name_H-M   'P 1'
#
loop_
_entity.id
_entity.type
_entity.pdbx_description
1 polymer ?
#
loop_
_entity_poly.entity_id
_entity_poly.type
_entity_poly.pdbx_seq_one_letter_code
_entity_poly.pdbx_strand_id
1 'polypeptide(L)'
;MLLTYITGKRHRKTCERVLEWFKSQYLPRHHLDISVIHRSLKEDGVVGWCMVEGSTSRPRSFLIEIDSQLKGKDYPKTLLHELWHIYQHVKGKPQCEEEAYKMENILLNNYLSLT
;
A
#
# COMPACT_ATOMS: atom_id res chain seq x y z
N MET A 1 -5.93 -14.77 -3.54
CA MET A 1 -6.28 -14.59 -2.11
C MET A 1 -5.46 -13.46 -1.50
N LEU A 2 -6.08 -12.67 -0.67
CA LEU A 2 -5.41 -11.58 0.04
C LEU A 2 -5.51 -11.84 1.55
N LEU A 3 -4.35 -12.00 2.20
CA LEU A 3 -4.26 -12.07 3.65
C LEU A 3 -3.77 -10.72 4.15
N THR A 4 -4.46 -10.19 5.16
CA THR A 4 -4.10 -8.88 5.70
C THR A 4 -3.93 -8.94 7.21
N TYR A 5 -2.99 -8.14 7.71
CA TYR A 5 -2.84 -7.85 9.13
C TYR A 5 -2.74 -6.32 9.26
N ILE A 6 -3.70 -5.73 9.94
CA ILE A 6 -3.81 -4.27 10.02
C ILE A 6 -3.84 -3.86 11.50
N THR A 7 -2.94 -2.99 11.92
CA THR A 7 -2.92 -2.50 13.29
C THR A 7 -3.83 -1.28 13.47
N GLY A 8 -4.35 -1.11 14.69
CA GLY A 8 -5.12 0.07 15.08
C GLY A 8 -6.53 0.07 14.53
N LYS A 9 -7.32 1.04 15.00
CA LYS A 9 -8.73 1.19 14.60
C LYS A 9 -8.95 2.34 13.64
N ARG A 10 -8.15 3.38 13.76
CA ARG A 10 -8.42 4.66 13.09
C ARG A 10 -8.60 4.55 11.59
N HIS A 11 -7.74 3.94 10.87
CA HIS A 11 -7.81 3.86 9.41
C HIS A 11 -8.19 2.48 8.89
N ARG A 12 -8.65 1.60 9.78
CA ARG A 12 -8.85 0.20 9.45
C ARG A 12 -9.79 -0.01 8.26
N LYS A 13 -10.97 0.59 8.31
CA LYS A 13 -11.97 0.39 7.23
C LYS A 13 -11.48 0.90 5.88
N THR A 14 -10.90 2.09 5.88
CA THR A 14 -10.34 2.65 4.65
C THR A 14 -9.20 1.78 4.13
N CYS A 15 -8.32 1.33 5.04
CA CYS A 15 -7.23 0.45 4.68
C CYS A 15 -7.73 -0.83 4.01
N GLU A 16 -8.69 -1.50 4.63
CA GLU A 16 -9.27 -2.74 4.08
C GLU A 16 -9.85 -2.51 2.68
N ARG A 17 -10.61 -1.44 2.51
CA ARG A 17 -11.24 -1.11 1.22
C ARG A 17 -10.20 -0.81 0.13
N VAL A 18 -9.18 -0.04 0.47
CA VAL A 18 -8.12 0.31 -0.48
C VAL A 18 -7.34 -0.93 -0.89
N LEU A 19 -6.97 -1.78 0.08
CA LEU A 19 -6.24 -3.01 -0.20
C LEU A 19 -7.04 -3.93 -1.13
N GLU A 20 -8.30 -4.16 -0.83
CA GLU A 20 -9.17 -5.02 -1.63
C GLU A 20 -9.36 -4.45 -3.04
N TRP A 21 -9.62 -3.16 -3.14
CA TRP A 21 -9.78 -2.51 -4.43
C TRP A 21 -8.51 -2.62 -5.27
N PHE A 22 -7.35 -2.28 -4.67
CA PHE A 22 -6.09 -2.30 -5.39
C PHE A 22 -5.76 -3.71 -5.90
N LYS A 23 -5.92 -4.71 -5.03
CA LYS A 23 -5.66 -6.09 -5.42
C LYS A 23 -6.55 -6.51 -6.57
N SER A 24 -7.85 -6.23 -6.48
CA SER A 24 -8.79 -6.64 -7.53
C SER A 24 -8.52 -5.96 -8.87
N GLN A 25 -8.01 -4.73 -8.84
CA GLN A 25 -7.75 -3.97 -10.06
C GLN A 25 -6.41 -4.32 -10.73
N TYR A 26 -5.39 -4.55 -9.92
CA TYR A 26 -4.02 -4.64 -10.43
C TYR A 26 -3.35 -6.00 -10.25
N LEU A 27 -3.76 -6.77 -9.24
CA LEU A 27 -3.14 -8.05 -8.92
C LEU A 27 -4.19 -9.12 -8.60
N PRO A 28 -5.23 -9.28 -9.44
CA PRO A 28 -6.38 -10.11 -9.08
C PRO A 28 -6.07 -11.59 -8.92
N ARG A 29 -5.05 -12.09 -9.61
CA ARG A 29 -4.70 -13.52 -9.61
C ARG A 29 -3.56 -13.88 -8.67
N HIS A 30 -3.03 -12.87 -7.96
CA HIS A 30 -1.89 -13.10 -7.08
C HIS A 30 -2.35 -13.40 -5.66
N HIS A 31 -1.64 -14.30 -4.99
CA HIS A 31 -1.81 -14.52 -3.56
C HIS A 31 -0.85 -13.59 -2.85
N LEU A 32 -1.38 -12.68 -2.03
CA LEU A 32 -0.59 -11.66 -1.35
C LEU A 32 -0.86 -11.70 0.15
N ASP A 33 0.19 -11.47 0.91
CA ASP A 33 0.15 -11.29 2.35
C ASP A 33 0.67 -9.89 2.65
N ILE A 34 -0.22 -8.99 3.09
CA ILE A 34 0.13 -7.59 3.31
C ILE A 34 -0.18 -7.22 4.75
N SER A 35 0.86 -6.82 5.47
CA SER A 35 0.72 -6.27 6.82
C SER A 35 0.82 -4.75 6.74
N VAL A 36 -0.12 -4.05 7.36
CA VAL A 36 -0.11 -2.59 7.42
C VAL A 36 -0.05 -2.15 8.88
N ILE A 37 1.04 -1.52 9.22
CA ILE A 37 1.30 -1.03 10.58
C ILE A 37 1.10 0.48 10.58
N HIS A 38 0.17 0.94 11.41
CA HIS A 38 -0.10 2.36 11.61
C HIS A 38 0.65 2.84 12.84
N ARG A 39 1.61 3.73 12.65
CA ARG A 39 2.35 4.34 13.77
C ARG A 39 2.86 5.72 13.38
N SER A 40 3.29 6.50 14.33
CA SER A 40 3.87 7.80 14.00
C SER A 40 5.22 7.60 13.31
N LEU A 41 5.38 8.21 12.15
CA LEU A 41 6.62 8.19 11.38
C LEU A 41 7.31 9.55 11.38
N LYS A 42 6.89 10.44 12.26
CA LYS A 42 7.42 11.81 12.32
C LYS A 42 8.94 11.82 12.48
N GLU A 43 9.46 10.98 13.36
CA GLU A 43 10.91 10.92 13.60
C GLU A 43 11.68 10.27 12.46
N ASP A 44 10.99 9.46 11.66
CA ASP A 44 11.61 8.77 10.52
C ASP A 44 11.68 9.66 9.28
N GLY A 45 11.00 10.81 9.29
CA GLY A 45 11.02 11.76 8.17
C GLY A 45 10.29 11.30 6.93
N VAL A 46 9.42 10.30 7.05
CA VAL A 46 8.62 9.78 5.94
C VAL A 46 7.16 9.66 6.38
N VAL A 47 6.25 9.54 5.42
CA VAL A 47 4.83 9.32 5.72
C VAL A 47 4.41 7.87 5.51
N GLY A 48 5.25 7.09 4.86
CA GLY A 48 5.02 5.67 4.66
C GLY A 48 6.22 5.02 4.00
N TRP A 49 6.32 3.72 4.12
CA TRP A 49 7.28 2.91 3.37
C TRP A 49 6.77 1.49 3.20
N CYS A 50 7.37 0.80 2.23
CA CYS A 50 7.02 -0.58 1.91
C CYS A 50 8.27 -1.45 1.95
N MET A 51 8.15 -2.60 2.58
CA MET A 51 9.25 -3.56 2.68
C MET A 51 8.80 -4.93 2.20
N VAL A 52 9.68 -5.61 1.48
CA VAL A 52 9.48 -7.00 1.11
C VAL A 52 9.87 -7.86 2.30
N GLU A 53 9.00 -8.80 2.67
CA GLU A 53 9.31 -9.74 3.72
C GLU A 53 9.85 -11.05 3.13
N GLY A 54 10.93 -11.54 3.72
CA GLY A 54 11.60 -12.75 3.25
C GLY A 54 12.59 -12.47 2.12
N SER A 55 13.24 -13.54 1.66
CA SER A 55 14.25 -13.45 0.61
C SER A 55 13.88 -14.41 -0.52
N THR A 56 13.04 -13.96 -1.43
CA THR A 56 12.62 -14.74 -2.57
C THR A 56 12.65 -13.89 -3.84
N SER A 57 12.89 -14.55 -4.97
CA SER A 57 12.85 -13.86 -6.26
C SER A 57 11.42 -13.52 -6.70
N ARG A 58 10.41 -14.12 -6.04
CA ARG A 58 9.00 -13.86 -6.32
C ARG A 58 8.29 -13.47 -5.04
N PRO A 59 8.51 -12.24 -4.54
CA PRO A 59 7.93 -11.84 -3.25
C PRO A 59 6.41 -11.80 -3.29
N ARG A 60 5.79 -12.26 -2.18
CA ARG A 60 4.34 -12.25 -2.00
C ARG A 60 3.94 -11.72 -0.62
N SER A 61 4.91 -11.53 0.25
CA SER A 61 4.67 -10.99 1.60
C SER A 61 5.31 -9.62 1.72
N PHE A 62 4.55 -8.65 2.18
CA PHE A 62 4.97 -7.26 2.25
C PHE A 62 4.54 -6.63 3.56
N LEU A 63 5.35 -5.70 4.04
CA LEU A 63 5.02 -4.89 5.20
C LEU A 63 4.97 -3.43 4.77
N ILE A 64 3.85 -2.78 5.07
CA ILE A 64 3.71 -1.33 4.89
C ILE A 64 3.63 -0.70 6.27
N GLU A 65 4.45 0.31 6.53
CA GLU A 65 4.27 1.19 7.67
C GLU A 65 3.78 2.53 7.15
N ILE A 66 2.75 3.07 7.78
CA ILE A 66 2.13 4.31 7.33
C ILE A 66 1.83 5.20 8.52
N ASP A 67 2.04 6.50 8.34
CA ASP A 67 1.87 7.46 9.43
C ASP A 67 0.41 7.49 9.88
N SER A 68 0.21 7.21 11.17
CA SER A 68 -1.11 7.19 11.79
C SER A 68 -1.77 8.56 11.85
N GLN A 69 -1.01 9.63 11.67
CA GLN A 69 -1.52 11.00 11.74
C GLN A 69 -2.03 11.57 10.42
N LEU A 70 -1.90 10.81 9.33
CA LEU A 70 -2.43 11.24 8.04
C LEU A 70 -3.95 11.36 8.10
N LYS A 71 -4.48 12.38 7.41
CA LYS A 71 -5.91 12.71 7.43
C LYS A 71 -6.46 12.85 6.02
N GLY A 72 -7.78 12.68 5.91
CA GLY A 72 -8.49 12.89 4.65
C GLY A 72 -7.93 12.06 3.51
N LYS A 73 -7.72 12.70 2.37
CA LYS A 73 -7.23 12.04 1.17
C LYS A 73 -5.74 11.70 1.23
N ASP A 74 -5.01 12.31 2.14
CA ASP A 74 -3.57 12.02 2.29
C ASP A 74 -3.34 10.57 2.72
N TYR A 75 -4.24 9.99 3.50
CA TYR A 75 -4.12 8.62 3.94
C TYR A 75 -4.25 7.62 2.77
N PRO A 76 -5.38 7.58 2.03
CA PRO A 76 -5.48 6.62 0.93
C PRO A 76 -4.45 6.88 -0.17
N LYS A 77 -4.08 8.14 -0.40
CA LYS A 77 -3.05 8.49 -1.38
C LYS A 77 -1.70 7.85 -1.01
N THR A 78 -1.29 8.00 0.24
CA THR A 78 -0.04 7.43 0.72
C THR A 78 -0.07 5.90 0.69
N LEU A 79 -1.18 5.31 1.11
CA LEU A 79 -1.32 3.85 1.07
C LEU A 79 -1.22 3.33 -0.38
N LEU A 80 -1.86 4.00 -1.33
CA LEU A 80 -1.79 3.61 -2.74
C LEU A 80 -0.38 3.77 -3.31
N HIS A 81 0.37 4.79 -2.86
CA HIS A 81 1.78 4.94 -3.22
C HIS A 81 2.58 3.69 -2.81
N GLU A 82 2.41 3.23 -1.57
CA GLU A 82 3.11 2.05 -1.08
C GLU A 82 2.63 0.77 -1.78
N LEU A 83 1.36 0.68 -2.07
CA LEU A 83 0.81 -0.46 -2.81
C LEU A 83 1.38 -0.53 -4.23
N TRP A 84 1.69 0.62 -4.84
CA TRP A 84 2.32 0.60 -6.15
C TRP A 84 3.72 0.00 -6.09
N HIS A 85 4.44 0.21 -4.99
CA HIS A 85 5.72 -0.49 -4.79
C HIS A 85 5.52 -2.01 -4.71
N ILE A 86 4.46 -2.48 -4.07
CA ILE A 86 4.13 -3.90 -4.09
C ILE A 86 3.92 -4.39 -5.52
N TYR A 87 3.16 -3.64 -6.32
CA TYR A 87 2.94 -3.96 -7.72
C TYR A 87 4.28 -4.08 -8.47
N GLN A 88 5.18 -3.13 -8.27
CA GLN A 88 6.49 -3.17 -8.90
C GLN A 88 7.25 -4.46 -8.54
N HIS A 89 7.28 -4.79 -7.26
CA HIS A 89 7.96 -6.02 -6.80
C HIS A 89 7.34 -7.27 -7.37
N VAL A 90 6.01 -7.37 -7.34
CA VAL A 90 5.29 -8.55 -7.85
C VAL A 90 5.54 -8.75 -9.34
N LYS A 91 5.64 -7.66 -10.10
CA LYS A 91 5.90 -7.70 -11.54
C LYS A 91 7.38 -7.84 -11.89
N GLY A 92 8.24 -7.99 -10.88
CA GLY A 92 9.68 -8.15 -11.11
C GLY A 92 10.38 -6.89 -11.57
N LYS A 93 9.78 -5.73 -11.31
CA LYS A 93 10.37 -4.44 -11.67
C LYS A 93 11.15 -3.86 -10.50
N PRO A 94 12.16 -3.02 -10.75
CA PRO A 94 12.83 -2.33 -9.65
C PRO A 94 11.88 -1.34 -8.99
N GLN A 95 12.05 -1.16 -7.69
CA GLN A 95 11.28 -0.17 -6.96
C GLN A 95 11.63 1.23 -7.48
N CYS A 96 10.63 1.98 -7.90
CA CYS A 96 10.82 3.29 -8.51
C CYS A 96 9.91 4.33 -7.86
N GLU A 97 10.50 5.24 -7.12
CA GLU A 97 9.77 6.31 -6.44
C GLU A 97 9.11 7.27 -7.42
N GLU A 98 9.79 7.60 -8.51
CA GLU A 98 9.23 8.52 -9.51
C GLU A 98 7.94 7.98 -10.10
N GLU A 99 7.90 6.70 -10.44
CA GLU A 99 6.70 6.07 -10.96
C GLU A 99 5.60 6.05 -9.90
N ALA A 100 5.94 5.72 -8.65
CA ALA A 100 4.97 5.69 -7.57
C ALA A 100 4.34 7.06 -7.32
N TYR A 101 5.13 8.14 -7.39
CA TYR A 101 4.59 9.50 -7.26
C TYR A 101 3.65 9.86 -8.41
N LYS A 102 3.94 9.43 -9.61
CA LYS A 102 3.04 9.64 -10.75
C LYS A 102 1.74 8.85 -10.57
N MET A 103 1.85 7.62 -10.11
CA MET A 103 0.69 6.74 -9.99
C MET A 103 -0.22 7.07 -8.82
N GLU A 104 0.31 7.63 -7.73
CA GLU A 104 -0.52 7.84 -6.54
C GLU A 104 -1.75 8.71 -6.79
N ASN A 105 -1.64 9.73 -7.62
CA ASN A 105 -2.77 10.60 -7.96
C ASN A 105 -3.75 9.90 -8.90
N ILE A 106 -3.25 9.16 -9.86
CA ILE A 106 -4.07 8.38 -10.79
C ILE A 106 -4.85 7.33 -10.01
N LEU A 107 -4.17 6.60 -9.13
CA LEU A 107 -4.79 5.56 -8.31
C LEU A 107 -5.85 6.15 -7.37
N LEU A 108 -5.52 7.27 -6.73
CA LEU A 108 -6.45 7.93 -5.82
C LEU A 108 -7.72 8.36 -6.55
N ASN A 109 -7.58 8.99 -7.71
CA ASN A 109 -8.73 9.44 -8.49
C ASN A 109 -9.59 8.24 -8.93
N ASN A 110 -8.97 7.16 -9.37
CA ASN A 110 -9.71 5.96 -9.77
C ASN A 110 -10.43 5.32 -8.59
N TYR A 111 -9.77 5.24 -7.44
CA TYR A 111 -10.38 4.70 -6.23
C TYR A 111 -11.58 5.54 -5.79
N LEU A 112 -11.43 6.86 -5.74
CA LEU A 112 -12.48 7.76 -5.29
C LEU A 112 -13.67 7.79 -6.26
N SER A 113 -13.46 7.56 -7.55
CA SER A 113 -14.54 7.57 -8.53
C SER A 113 -15.51 6.41 -8.36
N LEU A 114 -15.13 5.38 -7.61
CA LEU A 114 -15.97 4.20 -7.35
C LEU A 114 -16.74 4.32 -6.03
N THR A 115 -16.47 5.33 -5.28
CA THR A 115 -17.17 5.59 -4.02
C THR A 115 -18.09 6.81 -4.15
#